data_fba5211de93d1c40be749b4784acfb2c
#
_entry.id   fba5211de93d1c40be749b4784acfb2c
#
_cell.length_a   1.000
_cell.length_b   1.000
_cell.length_c   1.000
_cell.angle_alpha   90.00
_cell.angle_beta   90.00
_cell.angle_gamma   90.00
#
_symmetry.space_group_name_H-M   'P 1'
#
loop_
_entity.id
_entity.type
_entity.pdbx_description
1 polymer ?
#
loop_
_entity_poly.entity_id
_entity_poly.type
_entity_poly.pdbx_seq_one_letter_code
_entity_poly.pdbx_strand_id
1 'polypeptide(L)'
;DTIPHYISPSIVTPDDWKKCKEERFRVDDPARIVDVEALKKQHPADRDYPLGVDCGSMIGKIRDMLTFEGLAYACYDYPDMVEDMVETCCVLVEHFLDQVLPCIDFDYASGWEDICFKNGPIVTVDFFKSVVMPRYKRISRKLRQYGIDLWYVDCDGDVRFLLPYFMEGGVNCLFPFEVNGCAHPGELLAEYGKDLRIMGGFDKMQLGAGKEAIRKYMESLVPLVERGGYIPFCDHRCPPNVKEEDYLYYLD
;
A
#
# COMPACT_ATOMS: atom_id res chain seq x y z
N ASP A 1 21.01 4.08 10.69
CA ASP A 1 19.71 3.41 10.60
C ASP A 1 18.72 4.34 9.91
N THR A 2 18.05 3.84 8.88
CA THR A 2 17.09 4.60 8.08
C THR A 2 15.63 4.32 8.49
N ILE A 3 15.40 3.34 9.37
CA ILE A 3 14.06 3.00 9.88
C ILE A 3 13.86 3.69 11.22
N PRO A 4 12.82 4.53 11.37
CA PRO A 4 12.52 5.18 12.64
C PRO A 4 12.18 4.15 13.72
N HIS A 5 12.66 4.39 14.95
CA HIS A 5 12.22 3.65 16.12
C HIS A 5 11.08 4.41 16.81
N TYR A 6 10.00 3.70 17.13
CA TYR A 6 8.97 4.25 17.99
C TYR A 6 9.50 4.41 19.41
N ILE A 7 9.51 5.61 19.93
CA ILE A 7 9.91 5.89 21.31
C ILE A 7 8.75 5.60 22.27
N SER A 8 7.55 5.96 21.86
CA SER A 8 6.30 5.74 22.59
C SER A 8 5.10 5.87 21.65
N PRO A 9 3.97 5.20 21.95
CA PRO A 9 2.74 5.42 21.22
C PRO A 9 2.23 6.85 21.42
N SER A 10 1.61 7.40 20.38
CA SER A 10 0.94 8.70 20.45
C SER A 10 -0.45 8.60 21.08
N ILE A 11 -1.05 7.40 21.00
CA ILE A 11 -2.39 7.06 21.48
C ILE A 11 -2.28 5.74 22.22
N VAL A 12 -2.83 5.68 23.42
CA VAL A 12 -2.85 4.47 24.27
C VAL A 12 -4.28 4.09 24.64
N THR A 13 -5.15 5.08 24.86
CA THR A 13 -6.50 4.89 25.38
C THR A 13 -7.55 5.48 24.43
N PRO A 14 -8.83 5.10 24.56
CA PRO A 14 -9.92 5.74 23.84
C PRO A 14 -10.04 7.25 24.08
N ASP A 15 -9.67 7.73 25.27
CA ASP A 15 -9.69 9.17 25.57
C ASP A 15 -8.57 9.91 24.80
N ASP A 16 -7.37 9.31 24.67
CA ASP A 16 -6.30 9.87 23.85
C ASP A 16 -6.73 9.96 22.39
N TRP A 17 -7.38 8.91 21.88
CA TRP A 17 -7.90 8.91 20.51
C TRP A 17 -8.96 9.98 20.31
N LYS A 18 -9.93 10.08 21.22
CA LYS A 18 -10.99 11.09 21.14
C LYS A 18 -10.41 12.50 21.03
N LYS A 19 -9.46 12.83 21.90
CA LYS A 19 -8.78 14.13 21.88
C LYS A 19 -8.03 14.33 20.56
N CYS A 20 -7.26 13.35 20.12
CA CYS A 20 -6.49 13.42 18.89
C CYS A 20 -7.42 13.60 17.67
N LYS A 21 -8.55 12.88 17.63
CA LYS A 21 -9.55 12.98 16.57
C LYS A 21 -10.13 14.38 16.48
N GLU A 22 -10.53 14.95 17.62
CA GLU A 22 -11.08 16.31 17.69
C GLU A 22 -10.08 17.39 17.27
N GLU A 23 -8.79 17.21 17.59
CA GLU A 23 -7.75 18.19 17.29
C GLU A 23 -7.15 18.07 15.89
N ARG A 24 -7.04 16.85 15.33
CA ARG A 24 -6.21 16.59 14.15
C ARG A 24 -6.92 15.89 12.99
N PHE A 25 -8.04 15.23 13.23
CA PHE A 25 -8.73 14.40 12.23
C PHE A 25 -10.09 14.97 11.81
N ARG A 26 -10.29 16.26 11.97
CA ARG A 26 -11.52 16.95 11.55
C ARG A 26 -11.57 17.04 10.04
N VAL A 27 -12.67 16.60 9.45
CA VAL A 27 -12.93 16.70 8.00
C VAL A 27 -13.11 18.15 7.55
N ASP A 28 -13.71 18.98 8.41
CA ASP A 28 -14.00 20.39 8.17
C ASP A 28 -12.81 21.34 8.43
N ASP A 29 -11.62 20.80 8.69
CA ASP A 29 -10.41 21.62 8.85
C ASP A 29 -10.08 22.33 7.53
N PRO A 30 -9.97 23.68 7.52
CA PRO A 30 -9.61 24.42 6.32
C PRO A 30 -8.28 24.00 5.66
N ALA A 31 -7.35 23.44 6.46
CA ALA A 31 -6.09 22.91 5.94
C ALA A 31 -6.26 21.67 5.03
N ARG A 32 -7.47 21.07 5.01
CA ARG A 32 -7.80 19.92 4.12
C ARG A 32 -8.45 20.33 2.80
N ILE A 33 -8.60 21.62 2.57
CA ILE A 33 -9.07 22.13 1.28
C ILE A 33 -7.93 22.02 0.28
N VAL A 34 -8.19 21.29 -0.81
CA VAL A 34 -7.20 21.06 -1.87
C VAL A 34 -7.23 22.24 -2.85
N ASP A 35 -6.08 22.82 -3.14
CA ASP A 35 -5.95 23.79 -4.25
C ASP A 35 -5.94 23.02 -5.58
N VAL A 36 -7.14 22.73 -6.07
CA VAL A 36 -7.35 21.96 -7.30
C VAL A 36 -6.80 22.70 -8.53
N GLU A 37 -6.84 24.02 -8.55
CA GLU A 37 -6.32 24.79 -9.68
C GLU A 37 -4.78 24.74 -9.74
N ALA A 38 -4.11 24.72 -8.58
CA ALA A 38 -2.68 24.47 -8.53
C ALA A 38 -2.34 23.04 -9.02
N LEU A 39 -3.12 22.04 -8.62
CA LEU A 39 -2.93 20.66 -9.08
C LEU A 39 -3.14 20.51 -10.60
N LYS A 40 -4.19 21.10 -11.16
CA LYS A 40 -4.43 21.09 -12.62
C LYS A 40 -3.28 21.72 -13.39
N LYS A 41 -2.71 22.80 -12.87
CA LYS A 41 -1.56 23.45 -13.47
C LYS A 41 -0.30 22.60 -13.42
N GLN A 42 -0.11 21.86 -12.33
CA GLN A 42 1.02 20.96 -12.14
C GLN A 42 0.89 19.69 -12.98
N HIS A 43 -0.35 19.18 -13.17
CA HIS A 43 -0.67 17.95 -13.89
C HIS A 43 -1.69 18.23 -15.00
N PRO A 44 -1.25 18.80 -16.15
CA PRO A 44 -2.14 19.13 -17.25
C PRO A 44 -2.73 17.85 -17.86
N ALA A 45 -3.89 18.00 -18.52
CA ALA A 45 -4.62 16.86 -19.10
C ALA A 45 -3.90 16.19 -20.27
N ASP A 46 -2.99 16.90 -20.94
CA ASP A 46 -2.17 16.41 -22.06
C ASP A 46 -0.79 15.88 -21.61
N ARG A 47 -0.62 15.60 -20.31
CA ARG A 47 0.61 15.00 -19.76
C ARG A 47 0.94 13.66 -20.44
N ASP A 48 2.21 13.33 -20.56
CA ASP A 48 2.76 12.10 -21.15
C ASP A 48 3.23 11.05 -20.12
N TYR A 49 2.78 11.19 -18.86
CA TYR A 49 3.12 10.30 -17.75
C TYR A 49 1.85 9.86 -16.99
N PRO A 50 1.85 8.66 -16.39
CA PRO A 50 0.72 8.23 -15.56
C PRO A 50 0.68 9.00 -14.24
N LEU A 51 -0.52 9.37 -13.80
CA LEU A 51 -0.76 10.10 -12.55
C LEU A 51 -1.57 9.23 -11.59
N GLY A 52 -1.07 9.05 -10.38
CA GLY A 52 -1.76 8.32 -9.32
C GLY A 52 -2.44 9.24 -8.31
N VAL A 53 -3.53 8.75 -7.71
CA VAL A 53 -4.14 9.36 -6.53
C VAL A 53 -3.83 8.52 -5.29
N ASP A 54 -3.35 9.18 -4.23
CA ASP A 54 -3.06 8.52 -2.95
C ASP A 54 -4.35 8.35 -2.13
N CYS A 55 -4.69 7.11 -1.83
CA CYS A 55 -5.82 6.72 -0.97
C CYS A 55 -5.39 6.47 0.48
N GLY A 56 -4.19 6.89 0.86
CA GLY A 56 -3.70 6.81 2.23
C GLY A 56 -3.57 5.40 2.78
N SER A 57 -3.97 5.23 4.03
CA SER A 57 -3.86 3.98 4.76
C SER A 57 -5.03 3.81 5.72
N MET A 58 -5.52 2.57 5.85
CA MET A 58 -6.59 2.24 6.79
C MET A 58 -6.03 1.72 8.13
N ILE A 59 -4.90 1.01 8.11
CA ILE A 59 -4.29 0.40 9.31
C ILE A 59 -2.85 0.84 9.52
N GLY A 60 -2.05 1.01 8.48
CA GLY A 60 -0.65 1.37 8.60
C GLY A 60 -0.44 2.67 9.38
N LYS A 61 -1.26 3.69 9.14
CA LYS A 61 -1.22 4.95 9.91
C LYS A 61 -1.67 4.77 11.36
N ILE A 62 -2.59 3.86 11.62
CA ILE A 62 -3.03 3.52 12.98
C ILE A 62 -1.89 2.82 13.72
N ARG A 63 -1.19 1.88 13.06
CA ARG A 63 0.03 1.27 13.58
C ARG A 63 1.07 2.32 13.98
N ASP A 64 1.28 3.34 13.16
CA ASP A 64 2.24 4.41 13.47
C ASP A 64 1.84 5.21 14.72
N MET A 65 0.54 5.37 14.98
CA MET A 65 0.02 6.08 16.16
C MET A 65 0.05 5.22 17.44
N LEU A 66 -0.29 3.95 17.32
CA LEU A 66 -0.39 3.02 18.45
C LEU A 66 0.90 2.25 18.73
N THR A 67 1.85 2.25 17.81
CA THR A 67 2.95 1.30 17.65
C THR A 67 2.47 -0.09 17.22
N PHE A 68 3.39 -0.96 16.86
CA PHE A 68 3.11 -2.34 16.48
C PHE A 68 2.39 -3.13 17.61
N GLU A 69 3.00 -3.14 18.80
CA GLU A 69 2.45 -3.81 19.98
C GLU A 69 1.11 -3.20 20.40
N GLY A 70 1.04 -1.86 20.42
CA GLY A 70 -0.15 -1.14 20.81
C GLY A 70 -1.34 -1.44 19.90
N LEU A 71 -1.15 -1.53 18.59
CA LEU A 71 -2.22 -1.94 17.67
C LEU A 71 -2.68 -3.36 17.93
N ALA A 72 -1.74 -4.31 18.12
CA ALA A 72 -2.08 -5.70 18.40
C ALA A 72 -2.94 -5.83 19.66
N TYR A 73 -2.59 -5.14 20.76
CA TYR A 73 -3.39 -5.12 21.97
C TYR A 73 -4.71 -4.37 21.79
N ALA A 74 -4.70 -3.20 21.15
CA ALA A 74 -5.89 -2.37 20.99
C ALA A 74 -7.00 -3.06 20.19
N CYS A 75 -6.66 -3.92 19.24
CA CYS A 75 -7.64 -4.75 18.53
C CYS A 75 -8.45 -5.68 19.45
N TYR A 76 -7.92 -6.03 20.63
CA TYR A 76 -8.61 -6.84 21.64
C TYR A 76 -9.20 -6.00 22.77
N ASP A 77 -8.43 -5.05 23.29
CA ASP A 77 -8.80 -4.28 24.47
C ASP A 77 -9.76 -3.13 24.14
N TYR A 78 -9.63 -2.54 22.94
CA TYR A 78 -10.37 -1.37 22.48
C TYR A 78 -10.84 -1.50 21.03
N PRO A 79 -11.54 -2.58 20.63
CA PRO A 79 -11.89 -2.82 19.22
C PRO A 79 -12.72 -1.68 18.61
N ASP A 80 -13.63 -1.07 19.37
CA ASP A 80 -14.47 0.04 18.92
C ASP A 80 -13.61 1.29 18.62
N MET A 81 -12.55 1.53 19.40
CA MET A 81 -11.59 2.61 19.14
C MET A 81 -10.88 2.38 17.81
N VAL A 82 -10.35 1.16 17.60
CA VAL A 82 -9.61 0.86 16.37
C VAL A 82 -10.53 0.91 15.14
N GLU A 83 -11.77 0.44 15.26
CA GLU A 83 -12.77 0.57 14.20
C GLU A 83 -13.07 2.05 13.88
N ASP A 84 -13.26 2.89 14.91
CA ASP A 84 -13.47 4.34 14.72
C ASP A 84 -12.24 5.03 14.10
N MET A 85 -11.02 4.56 14.42
CA MET A 85 -9.80 5.05 13.78
C MET A 85 -9.79 4.71 12.28
N VAL A 86 -10.13 3.47 11.92
CA VAL A 86 -10.22 3.02 10.52
C VAL A 86 -11.31 3.80 9.77
N GLU A 87 -12.48 3.97 10.37
CA GLU A 87 -13.57 4.77 9.79
C GLU A 87 -13.12 6.23 9.56
N THR A 88 -12.43 6.80 10.52
CA THR A 88 -11.93 8.18 10.41
C THR A 88 -10.93 8.33 9.27
N CYS A 89 -10.00 7.38 9.10
CA CYS A 89 -9.08 7.36 7.96
C CYS A 89 -9.86 7.28 6.63
N CYS A 90 -10.83 6.38 6.54
CA CYS A 90 -11.64 6.22 5.34
C CYS A 90 -12.40 7.50 4.98
N VAL A 91 -13.06 8.15 5.95
CA VAL A 91 -13.82 9.41 5.74
C VAL A 91 -12.90 10.53 5.26
N LEU A 92 -11.69 10.63 5.79
CA LEU A 92 -10.71 11.62 5.33
C LEU A 92 -10.25 11.37 3.90
N VAL A 93 -10.02 10.12 3.53
CA VAL A 93 -9.71 9.75 2.15
C VAL A 93 -10.88 10.07 1.21
N GLU A 94 -12.11 9.72 1.60
CA GLU A 94 -13.30 10.06 0.82
C GLU A 94 -13.45 11.56 0.62
N HIS A 95 -13.23 12.36 1.67
CA HIS A 95 -13.28 13.82 1.60
C HIS A 95 -12.21 14.39 0.64
N PHE A 96 -11.00 13.84 0.66
CA PHE A 96 -9.96 14.23 -0.29
C PHE A 96 -10.35 13.86 -1.73
N LEU A 97 -10.80 12.62 -1.95
CA LEU A 97 -11.19 12.13 -3.26
C LEU A 97 -12.36 12.93 -3.86
N ASP A 98 -13.33 13.35 -3.03
CA ASP A 98 -14.46 14.18 -3.47
C ASP A 98 -14.02 15.53 -4.04
N GLN A 99 -12.88 16.05 -3.62
CA GLN A 99 -12.35 17.32 -4.11
C GLN A 99 -11.57 17.14 -5.42
N VAL A 100 -10.81 16.05 -5.57
CA VAL A 100 -9.85 15.91 -6.67
C VAL A 100 -10.37 15.09 -7.86
N LEU A 101 -11.14 14.02 -7.62
CA LEU A 101 -11.63 13.14 -8.68
C LEU A 101 -12.53 13.83 -9.72
N PRO A 102 -13.40 14.79 -9.36
CA PRO A 102 -14.19 15.51 -10.36
C PRO A 102 -13.39 16.45 -11.26
N CYS A 103 -12.13 16.70 -10.92
CA CYS A 103 -11.34 17.79 -11.47
C CYS A 103 -10.08 17.35 -12.19
N ILE A 104 -9.57 16.16 -11.89
CA ILE A 104 -8.30 15.64 -12.39
C ILE A 104 -8.48 14.19 -12.81
N ASP A 105 -8.03 13.85 -14.03
CA ASP A 105 -8.01 12.47 -14.51
C ASP A 105 -6.79 11.75 -13.91
N PHE A 106 -7.04 10.71 -13.13
CA PHE A 106 -6.03 9.84 -12.57
C PHE A 106 -6.02 8.50 -13.29
N ASP A 107 -4.82 7.92 -13.49
CA ASP A 107 -4.63 6.66 -14.19
C ASP A 107 -4.69 5.46 -13.22
N TYR A 108 -4.34 5.68 -11.95
CA TYR A 108 -4.35 4.64 -10.91
C TYR A 108 -4.50 5.24 -9.52
N ALA A 109 -4.77 4.37 -8.56
CA ALA A 109 -4.75 4.70 -7.13
C ALA A 109 -3.62 3.95 -6.40
N SER A 110 -3.13 4.55 -5.34
CA SER A 110 -2.16 3.97 -4.42
C SER A 110 -2.69 3.94 -2.99
N GLY A 111 -2.19 3.01 -2.19
CA GLY A 111 -2.40 2.97 -0.76
C GLY A 111 -1.18 2.39 -0.06
N TRP A 112 -1.03 2.65 1.26
CA TRP A 112 0.06 2.13 2.06
C TRP A 112 -0.46 1.51 3.34
N GLU A 113 -0.04 0.28 3.63
CA GLU A 113 -0.44 -0.41 4.87
C GLU A 113 0.74 -0.93 5.67
N ASP A 114 1.66 -1.68 5.06
CA ASP A 114 2.83 -2.27 5.72
C ASP A 114 2.45 -2.99 7.04
N ILE A 115 1.46 -3.86 6.96
CA ILE A 115 0.86 -4.58 8.09
C ILE A 115 1.09 -6.09 8.06
N CYS A 116 1.95 -6.55 7.16
CA CYS A 116 2.34 -7.95 7.10
C CYS A 116 3.83 -8.11 7.40
N PHE A 117 4.16 -9.25 7.99
CA PHE A 117 5.51 -9.71 8.24
C PHE A 117 5.72 -11.05 7.55
N LYS A 118 6.92 -11.61 7.67
CA LYS A 118 7.24 -12.94 7.17
C LYS A 118 6.27 -14.04 7.63
N ASN A 119 5.63 -13.87 8.78
CA ASN A 119 4.71 -14.84 9.37
C ASN A 119 3.23 -14.45 9.19
N GLY A 120 2.93 -13.46 8.34
CA GLY A 120 1.59 -12.97 8.09
C GLY A 120 1.25 -11.63 8.74
N PRO A 121 -0.04 -11.25 8.75
CA PRO A 121 -0.49 -9.93 9.16
C PRO A 121 -0.43 -9.71 10.68
N ILE A 122 -0.31 -8.44 11.08
CA ILE A 122 -0.33 -7.99 12.49
C ILE A 122 -1.75 -7.90 13.06
N VAL A 123 -2.75 -7.79 12.21
CA VAL A 123 -4.16 -7.84 12.59
C VAL A 123 -4.75 -9.18 12.17
N THR A 124 -5.80 -9.64 12.86
CA THR A 124 -6.45 -10.89 12.46
C THR A 124 -7.16 -10.73 11.12
N VAL A 125 -7.24 -11.84 10.36
CA VAL A 125 -7.98 -11.88 9.09
C VAL A 125 -9.45 -11.48 9.30
N ASP A 126 -10.06 -11.90 10.40
CA ASP A 126 -11.45 -11.57 10.72
C ASP A 126 -11.64 -10.07 10.97
N PHE A 127 -10.71 -9.43 11.68
CA PHE A 127 -10.72 -7.97 11.87
C PHE A 127 -10.57 -7.26 10.51
N PHE A 128 -9.60 -7.67 9.70
CA PHE A 128 -9.41 -7.06 8.38
C PHE A 128 -10.66 -7.19 7.51
N LYS A 129 -11.26 -8.38 7.48
CA LYS A 129 -12.48 -8.68 6.71
C LYS A 129 -13.69 -7.88 7.19
N SER A 130 -13.89 -7.77 8.50
CA SER A 130 -15.09 -7.14 9.06
C SER A 130 -14.98 -5.62 9.14
N VAL A 131 -13.78 -5.10 9.41
CA VAL A 131 -13.56 -3.66 9.64
C VAL A 131 -12.89 -2.98 8.45
N VAL A 132 -11.78 -3.51 7.96
CA VAL A 132 -10.94 -2.79 6.99
C VAL A 132 -11.49 -2.93 5.56
N MET A 133 -11.77 -4.14 5.12
CA MET A 133 -12.22 -4.44 3.76
C MET A 133 -13.50 -3.67 3.35
N PRO A 134 -14.52 -3.47 4.21
CA PRO A 134 -15.68 -2.64 3.84
C PRO A 134 -15.32 -1.19 3.52
N ARG A 135 -14.29 -0.62 4.16
CA ARG A 135 -13.79 0.73 3.91
C ARG A 135 -13.06 0.79 2.56
N TYR A 136 -12.25 -0.22 2.26
CA TYR A 136 -11.67 -0.39 0.92
C TYR A 136 -12.75 -0.46 -0.17
N LYS A 137 -13.85 -1.19 0.04
CA LYS A 137 -14.98 -1.23 -0.92
C LYS A 137 -15.62 0.13 -1.15
N ARG A 138 -15.70 0.97 -0.13
CA ARG A 138 -16.25 2.34 -0.28
C ARG A 138 -15.36 3.18 -1.18
N ILE A 139 -14.05 3.17 -0.91
CA ILE A 139 -13.06 3.91 -1.69
C ILE A 139 -13.01 3.38 -3.14
N SER A 140 -12.91 2.07 -3.35
CA SER A 140 -12.84 1.49 -4.69
C SER A 140 -14.08 1.76 -5.53
N ARG A 141 -15.26 1.79 -4.91
CA ARG A 141 -16.50 2.18 -5.60
C ARG A 141 -16.43 3.62 -6.09
N LYS A 142 -15.88 4.53 -5.28
CA LYS A 142 -15.68 5.92 -5.65
C LYS A 142 -14.66 6.04 -6.78
N LEU A 143 -13.52 5.37 -6.71
CA LEU A 143 -12.49 5.36 -7.76
C LEU A 143 -13.06 4.88 -9.11
N ARG A 144 -13.80 3.78 -9.10
CA ARG A 144 -14.42 3.22 -10.32
C ARG A 144 -15.44 4.15 -11.01
N GLN A 145 -16.11 5.03 -10.26
CA GLN A 145 -17.01 6.03 -10.84
C GLN A 145 -16.27 7.02 -11.74
N TYR A 146 -14.95 7.16 -11.56
CA TYR A 146 -14.06 8.01 -12.33
C TYR A 146 -13.11 7.22 -13.25
N GLY A 147 -13.41 5.92 -13.48
CA GLY A 147 -12.63 5.08 -14.41
C GLY A 147 -11.31 4.58 -13.87
N ILE A 148 -11.04 4.72 -12.57
CA ILE A 148 -9.81 4.25 -11.94
C ILE A 148 -9.99 2.80 -11.50
N ASP A 149 -9.48 1.87 -12.32
CA ASP A 149 -9.60 0.43 -12.10
C ASP A 149 -8.34 -0.21 -11.50
N LEU A 150 -7.20 0.49 -11.53
CA LEU A 150 -5.96 0.03 -10.96
C LEU A 150 -5.74 0.68 -9.59
N TRP A 151 -5.67 -0.14 -8.54
CA TRP A 151 -5.32 0.29 -7.20
C TRP A 151 -4.27 -0.65 -6.60
N TYR A 152 -3.07 -0.13 -6.35
CA TYR A 152 -2.05 -0.89 -5.64
C TYR A 152 -1.98 -0.54 -4.15
N VAL A 153 -1.59 -1.51 -3.35
CA VAL A 153 -1.26 -1.30 -1.93
C VAL A 153 0.22 -1.61 -1.71
N ASP A 154 0.89 -0.69 -1.03
CA ASP A 154 2.26 -0.87 -0.51
C ASP A 154 2.15 -1.62 0.84
N CYS A 155 2.54 -2.88 0.83
CA CYS A 155 2.48 -3.75 2.00
C CYS A 155 3.54 -4.84 1.89
N ASP A 156 4.58 -4.72 2.70
CA ASP A 156 5.66 -5.69 2.81
C ASP A 156 5.21 -7.04 3.40
N GLY A 157 6.06 -8.05 3.29
CA GLY A 157 5.88 -9.34 3.94
C GLY A 157 4.87 -10.29 3.27
N ASP A 158 4.35 -11.24 4.05
CA ASP A 158 3.41 -12.25 3.55
C ASP A 158 1.98 -11.74 3.53
N VAL A 159 1.60 -11.16 2.39
CA VAL A 159 0.25 -10.60 2.17
C VAL A 159 -0.80 -11.66 1.80
N ARG A 160 -0.42 -12.93 1.58
CA ARG A 160 -1.32 -13.98 1.06
C ARG A 160 -2.56 -14.18 1.92
N PHE A 161 -2.44 -14.03 3.23
CA PHE A 161 -3.58 -14.15 4.16
C PHE A 161 -4.63 -13.04 3.98
N LEU A 162 -4.20 -11.84 3.58
CA LEU A 162 -5.08 -10.69 3.37
C LEU A 162 -5.46 -10.46 1.91
N LEU A 163 -4.71 -11.04 0.96
CA LEU A 163 -4.89 -10.81 -0.46
C LEU A 163 -6.33 -11.01 -0.97
N PRO A 164 -7.05 -12.10 -0.60
CA PRO A 164 -8.44 -12.26 -1.04
C PRO A 164 -9.34 -11.08 -0.60
N TYR A 165 -9.09 -10.52 0.57
CA TYR A 165 -9.88 -9.42 1.14
C TYR A 165 -9.44 -8.05 0.61
N PHE A 166 -8.16 -7.87 0.30
CA PHE A 166 -7.69 -6.72 -0.47
C PHE A 166 -8.37 -6.68 -1.84
N MET A 167 -8.38 -7.82 -2.56
CA MET A 167 -9.02 -7.92 -3.87
C MET A 167 -10.54 -7.72 -3.79
N GLU A 168 -11.21 -8.31 -2.81
CA GLU A 168 -12.64 -8.10 -2.56
C GLU A 168 -12.92 -6.62 -2.22
N GLY A 169 -11.98 -5.96 -1.54
CA GLY A 169 -11.99 -4.51 -1.25
C GLY A 169 -11.77 -3.64 -2.47
N GLY A 170 -11.23 -4.20 -3.56
CA GLY A 170 -10.97 -3.50 -4.83
C GLY A 170 -9.51 -3.18 -5.11
N VAL A 171 -8.59 -3.51 -4.20
CA VAL A 171 -7.14 -3.48 -4.47
C VAL A 171 -6.80 -4.66 -5.39
N ASN A 172 -6.13 -4.39 -6.49
CA ASN A 172 -5.83 -5.41 -7.50
C ASN A 172 -4.37 -5.41 -7.96
N CYS A 173 -3.51 -4.73 -7.20
CA CYS A 173 -2.08 -4.74 -7.44
C CYS A 173 -1.32 -4.72 -6.11
N LEU A 174 -0.26 -5.50 -6.02
CA LEU A 174 0.63 -5.58 -4.85
C LEU A 174 1.93 -4.83 -5.13
N PHE A 175 2.43 -4.11 -4.12
CA PHE A 175 3.67 -3.34 -4.14
C PHE A 175 4.25 -3.21 -2.72
N PRO A 176 5.58 -3.25 -2.51
CA PRO A 176 6.51 -4.01 -3.33
C PRO A 176 6.33 -5.50 -3.07
N PHE A 177 6.46 -6.33 -4.07
CA PHE A 177 6.25 -7.77 -3.86
C PHE A 177 7.55 -8.45 -3.40
N GLU A 178 7.66 -8.70 -2.10
CA GLU A 178 8.83 -9.32 -1.47
C GLU A 178 8.85 -10.84 -1.65
N VAL A 179 9.80 -11.34 -2.43
CA VAL A 179 9.93 -12.78 -2.73
C VAL A 179 10.23 -13.60 -1.47
N ASN A 180 11.18 -13.13 -0.66
CA ASN A 180 11.60 -13.84 0.56
C ASN A 180 10.62 -13.69 1.73
N GLY A 181 9.71 -12.73 1.65
CA GLY A 181 8.65 -12.51 2.64
C GLY A 181 7.35 -13.23 2.29
N CYS A 182 7.07 -13.42 1.00
CA CYS A 182 5.79 -13.92 0.52
C CYS A 182 5.94 -15.21 -0.34
N ALA A 183 6.15 -15.06 -1.64
CA ALA A 183 6.20 -16.16 -2.61
C ALA A 183 6.92 -15.72 -3.90
N HIS A 184 7.07 -16.62 -4.86
CA HIS A 184 7.44 -16.23 -6.22
C HIS A 184 6.24 -15.56 -6.91
N PRO A 185 6.40 -14.40 -7.59
CA PRO A 185 5.27 -13.66 -8.18
C PRO A 185 4.45 -14.50 -9.17
N GLY A 186 5.09 -15.43 -9.88
CA GLY A 186 4.42 -16.34 -10.80
C GLY A 186 3.38 -17.26 -10.15
N GLU A 187 3.52 -17.60 -8.88
CA GLU A 187 2.56 -18.44 -8.15
C GLU A 187 1.23 -17.71 -7.98
N LEU A 188 1.26 -16.50 -7.46
CA LEU A 188 0.05 -15.70 -7.26
C LEU A 188 -0.56 -15.24 -8.60
N LEU A 189 0.27 -14.88 -9.58
CA LEU A 189 -0.23 -14.55 -10.91
C LEU A 189 -0.91 -15.74 -11.60
N ALA A 190 -0.47 -16.97 -11.35
CA ALA A 190 -1.12 -18.17 -11.85
C ALA A 190 -2.45 -18.44 -11.12
N GLU A 191 -2.49 -18.25 -9.81
CA GLU A 191 -3.67 -18.47 -8.96
C GLU A 191 -4.79 -17.47 -9.26
N TYR A 192 -4.45 -16.17 -9.28
CA TYR A 192 -5.45 -15.09 -9.40
C TYR A 192 -5.68 -14.60 -10.84
N GLY A 193 -4.95 -15.13 -11.79
CA GLY A 193 -5.14 -14.79 -13.21
C GLY A 193 -4.91 -13.32 -13.51
N LYS A 194 -5.80 -12.75 -14.34
CA LYS A 194 -5.73 -11.34 -14.78
C LYS A 194 -6.28 -10.35 -13.75
N ASP A 195 -6.90 -10.85 -12.70
CA ASP A 195 -7.50 -10.01 -11.66
C ASP A 195 -6.44 -9.43 -10.71
N LEU A 196 -5.27 -10.08 -10.64
CA LEU A 196 -4.14 -9.61 -9.85
C LEU A 196 -3.01 -9.08 -10.74
N ARG A 197 -2.41 -7.98 -10.30
CA ARG A 197 -1.18 -7.40 -10.84
C ARG A 197 -0.12 -7.35 -9.75
N ILE A 198 1.14 -7.39 -10.12
CA ILE A 198 2.25 -7.37 -9.17
C ILE A 198 3.33 -6.40 -9.66
N MET A 199 3.85 -5.60 -8.74
CA MET A 199 5.02 -4.75 -8.93
C MET A 199 6.09 -5.15 -7.90
N GLY A 200 7.31 -5.42 -8.38
CA GLY A 200 8.42 -5.93 -7.56
C GLY A 200 8.84 -7.33 -7.98
N GLY A 201 9.15 -8.21 -7.03
CA GLY A 201 9.39 -9.63 -7.27
C GLY A 201 10.75 -9.99 -7.88
N PHE A 202 11.66 -9.02 -8.08
CA PHE A 202 13.07 -9.31 -8.29
C PHE A 202 13.73 -9.44 -6.92
N ASP A 203 14.17 -10.64 -6.58
CA ASP A 203 14.82 -10.92 -5.28
C ASP A 203 16.07 -10.04 -5.09
N LYS A 204 15.99 -9.07 -4.18
CA LYS A 204 17.08 -8.15 -3.85
C LYS A 204 18.39 -8.84 -3.47
N MET A 205 18.33 -10.09 -2.99
CA MET A 205 19.52 -10.85 -2.62
C MET A 205 20.36 -11.25 -3.83
N GLN A 206 19.77 -11.33 -5.03
CA GLN A 206 20.49 -11.61 -6.27
C GLN A 206 21.43 -10.46 -6.66
N LEU A 207 21.12 -9.22 -6.25
CA LEU A 207 21.99 -8.08 -6.51
C LEU A 207 23.39 -8.26 -5.90
N GLY A 208 23.45 -8.81 -4.67
CA GLY A 208 24.73 -9.08 -3.99
C GLY A 208 25.45 -10.34 -4.46
N ALA A 209 24.80 -11.17 -5.29
CA ALA A 209 25.38 -12.39 -5.86
C ALA A 209 26.11 -12.20 -7.20
N GLY A 210 26.06 -10.97 -7.74
CA GLY A 210 26.78 -10.55 -8.94
C GLY A 210 26.01 -10.74 -10.24
N LYS A 211 26.58 -10.24 -11.34
CA LYS A 211 25.93 -10.08 -12.66
C LYS A 211 25.29 -11.35 -13.22
N GLU A 212 25.93 -12.51 -13.05
CA GLU A 212 25.37 -13.78 -13.55
C GLU A 212 24.07 -14.18 -12.82
N ALA A 213 24.03 -13.98 -11.50
CA ALA A 213 22.84 -14.25 -10.70
C ALA A 213 21.70 -13.27 -11.09
N ILE A 214 22.02 -11.98 -11.25
CA ILE A 214 21.08 -10.95 -11.70
C ILE A 214 20.50 -11.37 -13.06
N ARG A 215 21.33 -11.65 -14.06
CA ARG A 215 20.89 -12.03 -15.40
C ARG A 215 19.97 -13.25 -15.37
N LYS A 216 20.38 -14.31 -14.68
CA LYS A 216 19.60 -15.55 -14.58
C LYS A 216 18.24 -15.33 -13.92
N TYR A 217 18.22 -14.50 -12.88
CA TYR A 217 16.96 -14.20 -12.19
C TYR A 217 16.03 -13.34 -13.06
N MET A 218 16.57 -12.31 -13.74
CA MET A 218 15.81 -11.48 -14.69
C MET A 218 15.23 -12.33 -15.82
N GLU A 219 16.03 -13.23 -16.42
CA GLU A 219 15.56 -14.16 -17.46
C GLU A 219 14.37 -15.02 -16.98
N SER A 220 14.35 -15.42 -15.71
CA SER A 220 13.24 -16.19 -15.13
C SER A 220 11.94 -15.39 -14.99
N LEU A 221 12.01 -14.06 -14.95
CA LEU A 221 10.86 -13.16 -14.84
C LEU A 221 10.26 -12.79 -16.21
N VAL A 222 11.01 -12.96 -17.31
CA VAL A 222 10.55 -12.61 -18.67
C VAL A 222 9.18 -13.21 -19.02
N PRO A 223 8.89 -14.49 -18.76
CA PRO A 223 7.57 -15.06 -19.06
C PRO A 223 6.41 -14.38 -18.31
N LEU A 224 6.67 -13.83 -17.13
CA LEU A 224 5.67 -13.08 -16.35
C LEU A 224 5.41 -11.71 -16.97
N VAL A 225 6.46 -11.05 -17.47
CA VAL A 225 6.33 -9.77 -18.19
C VAL A 225 5.53 -9.97 -19.49
N GLU A 226 5.87 -11.00 -20.27
CA GLU A 226 5.17 -11.34 -21.52
C GLU A 226 3.70 -11.66 -21.30
N ARG A 227 3.37 -12.30 -20.16
CA ARG A 227 1.99 -12.56 -19.75
C ARG A 227 1.19 -11.27 -19.53
N GLY A 228 1.85 -10.21 -19.09
CA GLY A 228 1.24 -8.95 -18.66
C GLY A 228 0.73 -8.97 -17.21
N GLY A 229 0.46 -7.77 -16.68
CA GLY A 229 0.04 -7.57 -15.29
C GLY A 229 1.19 -7.68 -14.26
N TYR A 230 2.44 -7.62 -14.73
CA TYR A 230 3.63 -7.72 -13.92
C TYR A 230 4.66 -6.65 -14.32
N ILE A 231 5.15 -5.91 -13.35
CA ILE A 231 6.23 -4.94 -13.50
C ILE A 231 7.39 -5.37 -12.61
N PRO A 232 8.47 -5.95 -13.19
CA PRO A 232 9.63 -6.38 -12.42
C PRO A 232 10.45 -5.19 -11.95
N PHE A 233 10.77 -5.16 -10.68
CA PHE A 233 11.83 -4.37 -10.08
C PHE A 233 12.29 -4.99 -8.76
N CYS A 234 13.30 -4.41 -8.14
CA CYS A 234 13.83 -4.89 -6.87
C CYS A 234 12.71 -4.99 -5.82
N ASP A 235 12.56 -6.17 -5.23
CA ASP A 235 11.44 -6.51 -4.34
C ASP A 235 11.41 -5.70 -3.02
N HIS A 236 12.49 -4.97 -2.74
CA HIS A 236 12.58 -3.99 -1.67
C HIS A 236 13.86 -3.14 -1.84
N ARG A 237 14.25 -2.38 -0.82
CA ARG A 237 15.47 -1.55 -0.83
C ARG A 237 16.71 -2.39 -1.13
N CYS A 238 17.59 -1.83 -1.96
CA CYS A 238 18.87 -2.45 -2.29
C CYS A 238 19.70 -2.70 -1.01
N PRO A 239 20.17 -3.94 -0.77
CA PRO A 239 21.00 -4.25 0.38
C PRO A 239 22.34 -3.49 0.38
N PRO A 240 22.89 -3.13 1.55
CA PRO A 240 24.10 -2.31 1.63
C PRO A 240 25.39 -3.01 1.17
N ASN A 241 25.36 -4.32 0.99
CA ASN A 241 26.48 -5.12 0.47
C ASN A 241 26.52 -5.24 -1.05
N VAL A 242 25.56 -4.65 -1.75
CA VAL A 242 25.51 -4.64 -3.21
C VAL A 242 26.54 -3.66 -3.75
N LYS A 243 27.35 -4.09 -4.72
CA LYS A 243 28.28 -3.22 -5.40
C LYS A 243 27.55 -2.33 -6.41
N GLU A 244 28.01 -1.09 -6.56
CA GLU A 244 27.44 -0.14 -7.52
C GLU A 244 27.41 -0.73 -8.94
N GLU A 245 28.49 -1.39 -9.37
CA GLU A 245 28.59 -2.01 -10.69
C GLU A 245 27.58 -3.12 -10.96
N ASP A 246 27.14 -3.84 -9.91
CA ASP A 246 26.12 -4.88 -10.00
C ASP A 246 24.71 -4.24 -10.03
N TYR A 247 24.51 -3.17 -9.26
CA TYR A 247 23.26 -2.43 -9.28
C TYR A 247 23.04 -1.71 -10.64
N LEU A 248 24.09 -1.09 -11.20
CA LEU A 248 24.00 -0.48 -12.53
C LEU A 248 23.71 -1.53 -13.61
N TYR A 249 24.34 -2.70 -13.53
CA TYR A 249 24.06 -3.81 -14.45
C TYR A 249 22.58 -4.31 -14.35
N TYR A 250 22.01 -4.24 -13.17
CA TYR A 250 20.60 -4.56 -12.97
C TYR A 250 19.66 -3.55 -13.65
N LEU A 251 20.06 -2.28 -13.72
CA LEU A 251 19.26 -1.23 -14.34
C LEU A 251 19.34 -1.19 -15.88
N ASP A 252 20.45 -1.73 -16.46
CA ASP A 252 20.69 -1.86 -17.91
C ASP A 252 19.89 -3.04 -18.53
#